data_aacc17fba8070a08fb6dcdcf331ea5b9
#
_entry.id   aacc17fba8070a08fb6dcdcf331ea5b9
#
_cell.length_a   1.000
_cell.length_b   1.000
_cell.length_c   1.000
_cell.angle_alpha   90.00
_cell.angle_beta   90.00
_cell.angle_gamma   90.00
#
_symmetry.space_group_name_H-M   'P 1'
#
loop_
_entity.id
_entity.type
_entity.pdbx_description
1 polymer ?
#
loop_
_entity_poly.entity_id
_entity_poly.type
_entity_poly.pdbx_seq_one_letter_code
_entity_poly.pdbx_strand_id
1 'polypeptide(L)'
;MKKFLNKIKSNKGNSLAEFAVTAAMMATLATTAAPRFSGVGEVGKQNQTMANLEKLGKMANQYYMDTSSPPTPNNPSGEGQGRIPGQERYDTQIGGYNRLTDVEAILNEQFNKWDDGEGGQWKSVFGLESANSSYVGEYQFTDESTDYGQGSGAYEWRLGLSAAEGPIKSPYQQGHYIYIVIPGGQQEIENPSTGESQLVECNECGPILVLADAYNPSKFYTVKSFN
;
A
#
# COMPACT_ATOMS: atom_id res chain seq x y z
N MET A 1 28.84 -69.68 -13.53
CA MET A 1 28.37 -68.53 -14.29
C MET A 1 26.82 -68.34 -14.30
N LYS A 2 25.98 -69.39 -14.35
CA LYS A 2 24.51 -69.23 -14.39
C LYS A 2 23.88 -68.65 -13.09
N LYS A 3 24.45 -68.84 -11.91
CA LYS A 3 23.96 -68.28 -10.61
C LYS A 3 24.20 -66.77 -10.45
N PHE A 4 25.22 -66.24 -11.11
CA PHE A 4 25.54 -64.82 -11.03
C PHE A 4 24.60 -63.95 -11.91
N LEU A 5 24.23 -64.47 -13.08
CA LEU A 5 23.33 -63.81 -14.01
C LEU A 5 21.88 -63.69 -13.49
N ASN A 6 21.41 -64.66 -12.65
CA ASN A 6 20.12 -64.58 -12.03
C ASN A 6 20.02 -63.54 -10.90
N LYS A 7 21.14 -63.24 -10.23
CA LYS A 7 21.16 -62.24 -9.16
C LYS A 7 21.13 -60.78 -9.69
N ILE A 8 21.64 -60.59 -10.91
CA ILE A 8 21.60 -59.28 -11.57
C ILE A 8 20.21 -58.98 -12.16
N LYS A 9 19.46 -59.98 -12.59
CA LYS A 9 18.09 -59.83 -13.11
C LYS A 9 17.07 -59.48 -12.02
N SER A 10 17.28 -59.92 -10.77
CA SER A 10 16.36 -59.67 -9.65
C SER A 10 16.41 -58.21 -9.15
N ASN A 11 17.55 -57.51 -9.28
CA ASN A 11 17.68 -56.14 -8.75
C ASN A 11 17.17 -55.02 -9.69
N LYS A 12 16.96 -55.32 -10.99
CA LYS A 12 16.44 -54.34 -11.92
C LYS A 12 14.93 -54.07 -11.82
N GLY A 13 14.17 -55.02 -11.30
CA GLY A 13 12.71 -54.92 -11.17
C GLY A 13 12.28 -54.10 -9.96
N ASN A 14 13.01 -54.18 -8.85
CA ASN A 14 12.69 -53.47 -7.64
C ASN A 14 12.93 -51.96 -7.77
N SER A 15 14.01 -51.55 -8.42
CA SER A 15 14.34 -50.14 -8.63
C SER A 15 13.27 -49.39 -9.46
N LEU A 16 12.67 -50.01 -10.44
CA LEU A 16 11.61 -49.43 -11.28
C LEU A 16 10.28 -49.32 -10.53
N ALA A 17 9.97 -50.32 -9.68
CA ALA A 17 8.78 -50.27 -8.83
C ALA A 17 8.91 -49.23 -7.71
N GLU A 18 10.10 -49.11 -7.08
CA GLU A 18 10.38 -48.09 -6.07
C GLU A 18 10.32 -46.69 -6.67
N PHE A 19 10.85 -46.48 -7.87
CA PHE A 19 10.76 -45.20 -8.58
C PHE A 19 9.32 -44.84 -8.94
N ALA A 20 8.52 -45.83 -9.40
CA ALA A 20 7.10 -45.59 -9.69
C ALA A 20 6.28 -45.23 -8.44
N VAL A 21 6.58 -45.85 -7.31
CA VAL A 21 5.92 -45.55 -6.03
C VAL A 21 6.31 -44.15 -5.53
N THR A 22 7.60 -43.79 -5.59
CA THR A 22 8.06 -42.44 -5.17
C THR A 22 7.50 -41.38 -6.10
N ALA A 23 7.44 -41.59 -7.41
CA ALA A 23 6.83 -40.67 -8.35
C ALA A 23 5.31 -40.49 -8.10
N ALA A 24 4.59 -41.56 -7.81
CA ALA A 24 3.18 -41.51 -7.45
C ALA A 24 2.93 -40.77 -6.12
N MET A 25 3.78 -40.98 -5.11
CA MET A 25 3.71 -40.24 -3.83
C MET A 25 4.02 -38.76 -4.01
N MET A 26 4.99 -38.39 -4.83
CA MET A 26 5.28 -37.00 -5.15
C MET A 26 4.13 -36.31 -5.89
N ALA A 27 3.47 -37.02 -6.82
CA ALA A 27 2.31 -36.49 -7.53
C ALA A 27 1.12 -36.25 -6.59
N THR A 28 0.85 -37.17 -5.66
CA THR A 28 -0.22 -36.99 -4.66
C THR A 28 0.08 -35.88 -3.67
N LEU A 29 1.34 -35.74 -3.23
CA LEU A 29 1.76 -34.63 -2.38
C LEU A 29 1.62 -33.28 -3.11
N ALA A 30 2.00 -33.19 -4.37
CA ALA A 30 1.87 -31.98 -5.17
C ALA A 30 0.40 -31.55 -5.33
N THR A 31 -0.51 -32.48 -5.60
CA THR A 31 -1.93 -32.17 -5.78
C THR A 31 -2.66 -31.81 -4.48
N THR A 32 -2.24 -32.34 -3.34
CA THR A 32 -2.84 -32.02 -2.03
C THR A 32 -2.24 -30.78 -1.39
N ALA A 33 -0.99 -30.45 -1.69
CA ALA A 33 -0.29 -29.30 -1.13
C ALA A 33 -0.58 -28.00 -1.91
N ALA A 34 -0.73 -28.06 -3.24
CA ALA A 34 -0.93 -26.89 -4.08
C ALA A 34 -2.08 -25.96 -3.64
N PRO A 35 -3.30 -26.45 -3.30
CA PRO A 35 -4.38 -25.57 -2.82
C PRO A 35 -4.09 -24.93 -1.46
N ARG A 36 -3.34 -25.60 -0.60
CA ARG A 36 -2.95 -25.05 0.72
C ARG A 36 -1.88 -23.97 0.61
N PHE A 37 -0.95 -24.13 -0.31
CA PHE A 37 0.09 -23.14 -0.57
C PHE A 37 -0.45 -21.88 -1.27
N SER A 38 -1.47 -21.99 -2.12
CA SER A 38 -2.10 -20.81 -2.73
C SER A 38 -2.78 -19.93 -1.69
N GLY A 39 -3.47 -20.53 -0.72
CA GLY A 39 -4.07 -19.79 0.40
C GLY A 39 -3.04 -19.12 1.31
N VAL A 40 -1.93 -19.79 1.60
CA VAL A 40 -0.83 -19.20 2.42
C VAL A 40 -0.17 -18.02 1.69
N GLY A 41 0.01 -18.11 0.38
CA GLY A 41 0.56 -17.03 -0.43
C GLY A 41 -0.34 -15.78 -0.42
N GLU A 42 -1.64 -15.95 -0.49
CA GLU A 42 -2.61 -14.85 -0.44
C GLU A 42 -2.64 -14.18 0.94
N VAL A 43 -2.67 -14.95 2.02
CA VAL A 43 -2.57 -14.44 3.40
C VAL A 43 -1.24 -13.67 3.59
N GLY A 44 -0.15 -14.18 3.03
CA GLY A 44 1.15 -13.50 3.04
C GLY A 44 1.09 -12.12 2.39
N LYS A 45 0.47 -12.02 1.21
CA LYS A 45 0.27 -10.74 0.51
C LYS A 45 -0.60 -9.77 1.30
N GLN A 46 -1.70 -10.25 1.89
CA GLN A 46 -2.58 -9.44 2.74
C GLN A 46 -1.82 -8.85 3.93
N ASN A 47 -1.09 -9.68 4.66
CA ASN A 47 -0.29 -9.25 5.81
C ASN A 47 0.81 -8.25 5.39
N GLN A 48 1.47 -8.49 4.27
CA GLN A 48 2.47 -7.57 3.74
C GLN A 48 1.85 -6.22 3.35
N THR A 49 0.69 -6.23 2.70
CA THR A 49 -0.04 -5.01 2.33
C THR A 49 -0.39 -4.19 3.56
N MET A 50 -0.97 -4.82 4.59
CA MET A 50 -1.31 -4.12 5.84
C MET A 50 -0.07 -3.58 6.56
N ALA A 51 1.03 -4.33 6.60
CA ALA A 51 2.29 -3.87 7.16
C ALA A 51 2.88 -2.69 6.39
N ASN A 52 2.76 -2.67 5.07
CA ASN A 52 3.19 -1.56 4.23
C ASN A 52 2.33 -0.32 4.45
N LEU A 53 1.00 -0.44 4.53
CA LEU A 53 0.10 0.66 4.86
C LEU A 53 0.42 1.26 6.23
N GLU A 54 0.70 0.41 7.22
CA GLU A 54 1.14 0.87 8.54
C GLU A 54 2.50 1.59 8.49
N LYS A 55 3.45 1.10 7.70
CA LYS A 55 4.75 1.76 7.48
C LYS A 55 4.54 3.15 6.85
N LEU A 56 3.72 3.25 5.79
CA LEU A 56 3.38 4.53 5.16
C LEU A 56 2.69 5.49 6.15
N GLY A 57 1.76 5.00 6.95
CA GLY A 57 1.12 5.79 7.99
C GLY A 57 2.10 6.35 9.03
N LYS A 58 3.12 5.57 9.41
CA LYS A 58 4.20 6.04 10.30
C LYS A 58 5.08 7.09 9.63
N MET A 59 5.39 6.92 8.35
CA MET A 59 6.15 7.91 7.57
C MET A 59 5.41 9.25 7.51
N ALA A 60 4.11 9.22 7.22
CA ALA A 60 3.28 10.41 7.23
C ALA A 60 3.24 11.08 8.62
N ASN A 61 3.15 10.28 9.68
CA ASN A 61 3.16 10.82 11.04
C ASN A 61 4.51 11.48 11.38
N GLN A 62 5.62 10.87 11.00
CA GLN A 62 6.93 11.47 11.21
C GLN A 62 7.05 12.80 10.45
N TYR A 63 6.65 12.83 9.19
CA TYR A 63 6.65 14.04 8.39
C TYR A 63 5.76 15.15 8.99
N TYR A 64 4.56 14.78 9.46
CA TYR A 64 3.64 15.69 10.15
C TYR A 64 4.28 16.28 11.41
N MET A 65 4.95 15.47 12.22
CA MET A 65 5.64 15.94 13.44
C MET A 65 6.82 16.84 13.12
N ASP A 66 7.59 16.52 12.08
CA ASP A 66 8.72 17.34 11.64
C ASP A 66 8.28 18.71 11.14
N THR A 67 7.19 18.79 10.38
CA THR A 67 6.61 20.04 9.87
C THR A 67 5.84 20.82 10.94
N SER A 68 5.28 20.17 11.95
CA SER A 68 4.57 20.82 13.07
C SER A 68 5.49 21.66 13.93
N SER A 69 6.76 21.33 14.00
CA SER A 69 7.73 22.08 14.78
C SER A 69 8.09 23.38 14.09
N PRO A 70 8.40 24.48 14.84
CA PRO A 70 8.97 25.68 14.24
C PRO A 70 10.31 25.39 13.55
N PRO A 71 10.65 26.13 12.49
CA PRO A 71 11.94 25.96 11.83
C PRO A 71 13.10 26.29 12.79
N THR A 72 14.04 25.38 12.91
CA THR A 72 15.23 25.51 13.73
C THR A 72 16.46 25.03 12.95
N PRO A 73 17.70 25.39 13.38
CA PRO A 73 18.91 24.85 12.74
C PRO A 73 18.98 23.33 12.74
N ASN A 74 18.33 22.66 13.71
CA ASN A 74 18.29 21.19 13.83
C ASN A 74 17.07 20.57 13.12
N ASN A 75 16.07 21.36 12.80
CA ASN A 75 14.90 20.98 12.01
C ASN A 75 14.58 22.09 11.00
N PRO A 76 15.30 22.17 9.88
CA PRO A 76 15.05 23.17 8.85
C PRO A 76 13.73 22.94 8.10
N SER A 77 13.18 21.73 8.16
CA SER A 77 11.89 21.37 7.55
C SER A 77 10.68 21.76 8.40
N GLY A 78 10.90 22.30 9.60
CA GLY A 78 9.82 22.78 10.46
C GLY A 78 9.09 23.95 9.85
N GLU A 79 7.77 23.96 9.92
CA GLU A 79 6.89 25.02 9.36
C GLU A 79 6.00 25.65 10.43
N GLY A 80 5.95 25.05 11.61
CA GLY A 80 5.10 25.50 12.72
C GLY A 80 3.65 25.02 12.61
N GLN A 81 3.30 24.33 11.54
CA GLN A 81 2.01 23.67 11.34
C GLN A 81 2.25 22.33 10.64
N GLY A 82 1.72 21.25 11.24
CA GLY A 82 1.86 19.92 10.67
C GLY A 82 1.07 19.76 9.39
N ARG A 83 1.70 19.14 8.38
CA ARG A 83 1.05 18.77 7.12
C ARG A 83 1.45 17.37 6.68
N ILE A 84 0.65 16.79 5.84
CA ILE A 84 0.90 15.47 5.24
C ILE A 84 1.73 15.65 3.96
N PRO A 85 2.59 14.68 3.59
CA PRO A 85 3.32 14.73 2.33
C PRO A 85 2.40 15.04 1.14
N GLY A 86 2.76 16.04 0.35
CA GLY A 86 2.00 16.53 -0.79
C GLY A 86 1.04 17.68 -0.49
N GLN A 87 0.74 18.00 0.77
CA GLN A 87 -0.03 19.19 1.10
C GLN A 87 0.86 20.45 0.99
N GLU A 88 0.33 21.53 0.44
CA GLU A 88 0.97 22.85 0.55
C GLU A 88 0.86 23.39 1.97
N ARG A 89 -0.28 23.17 2.62
CA ARG A 89 -0.60 23.56 3.99
C ARG A 89 -1.52 22.52 4.62
N TYR A 90 -1.60 22.52 5.96
CA TYR A 90 -2.44 21.58 6.72
C TYR A 90 -3.94 21.61 6.35
N ASP A 91 -4.42 22.75 5.83
CA ASP A 91 -5.79 23.00 5.42
C ASP A 91 -6.03 22.82 3.92
N THR A 92 -5.05 22.26 3.19
CA THR A 92 -5.16 21.96 1.75
C THR A 92 -5.50 20.50 1.55
N GLN A 93 -6.55 20.21 0.78
CA GLN A 93 -6.91 18.83 0.43
C GLN A 93 -5.95 18.23 -0.61
N ILE A 94 -5.76 16.92 -0.54
CA ILE A 94 -5.18 16.14 -1.63
C ILE A 94 -6.21 15.15 -2.14
N GLY A 95 -6.42 15.15 -3.44
CA GLY A 95 -7.46 14.35 -4.05
C GLY A 95 -8.79 15.09 -4.16
N GLY A 96 -9.86 14.36 -4.44
CA GLY A 96 -11.17 14.93 -4.77
C GLY A 96 -12.15 15.07 -3.61
N TYR A 97 -11.73 14.76 -2.38
CA TYR A 97 -12.64 14.65 -1.23
C TYR A 97 -12.26 15.61 -0.11
N ASN A 98 -13.26 16.26 0.47
CA ASN A 98 -13.11 17.12 1.64
C ASN A 98 -13.87 16.61 2.87
N ARG A 99 -14.50 15.44 2.77
CA ARG A 99 -15.23 14.78 3.85
C ARG A 99 -14.82 13.32 3.95
N LEU A 100 -14.72 12.84 5.18
CA LEU A 100 -14.40 11.43 5.44
C LEU A 100 -15.58 10.53 5.04
N THR A 101 -16.82 10.97 5.26
CA THR A 101 -18.03 10.23 4.91
C THR A 101 -18.12 9.93 3.41
N ASP A 102 -17.71 10.87 2.55
CA ASP A 102 -17.70 10.66 1.10
C ASP A 102 -16.68 9.57 0.70
N VAL A 103 -15.53 9.54 1.36
CA VAL A 103 -14.49 8.52 1.14
C VAL A 103 -14.95 7.15 1.64
N GLU A 104 -15.56 7.10 2.82
CA GLU A 104 -16.10 5.87 3.39
C GLU A 104 -17.21 5.29 2.53
N ALA A 105 -18.07 6.13 1.94
CA ALA A 105 -19.10 5.70 1.01
C ALA A 105 -18.49 4.97 -0.20
N ILE A 106 -17.46 5.54 -0.83
CA ILE A 106 -16.78 4.94 -1.98
C ILE A 106 -16.07 3.64 -1.60
N LEU A 107 -15.38 3.63 -0.47
CA LEU A 107 -14.72 2.41 0.02
C LEU A 107 -15.72 1.30 0.32
N ASN A 108 -16.93 1.63 0.77
CA ASN A 108 -18.02 0.69 1.02
C ASN A 108 -18.76 0.25 -0.24
N GLU A 109 -18.79 1.09 -1.30
CA GLU A 109 -19.44 0.83 -2.59
C GLU A 109 -18.62 -0.05 -3.55
N GLN A 110 -17.63 -0.79 -3.06
CA GLN A 110 -16.78 -1.68 -3.86
C GLN A 110 -15.77 -0.98 -4.77
N PHE A 111 -15.05 -0.03 -4.26
CA PHE A 111 -13.84 0.49 -4.92
C PHE A 111 -12.78 -0.62 -5.00
N ASN A 112 -12.96 -1.51 -5.97
CA ASN A 112 -12.19 -2.75 -6.08
C ASN A 112 -10.82 -2.56 -6.75
N LYS A 113 -10.65 -1.45 -7.48
CA LYS A 113 -9.42 -1.15 -8.18
C LYS A 113 -9.40 0.34 -8.55
N TRP A 114 -8.29 1.00 -8.23
CA TRP A 114 -8.03 2.34 -8.73
C TRP A 114 -7.82 2.30 -10.25
N ASP A 115 -8.50 3.14 -10.99
CA ASP A 115 -8.38 3.27 -12.44
C ASP A 115 -8.17 4.74 -12.86
N ASP A 116 -7.98 4.97 -14.15
CA ASP A 116 -7.69 6.29 -14.68
C ASP A 116 -8.91 7.24 -14.58
N GLY A 117 -10.12 6.71 -14.45
CA GLY A 117 -11.34 7.49 -14.23
C GLY A 117 -11.37 8.13 -12.84
N GLU A 118 -10.76 7.48 -11.85
CA GLU A 118 -10.65 7.95 -10.47
C GLU A 118 -9.28 8.60 -10.16
N GLY A 119 -8.39 8.63 -11.14
CA GLY A 119 -7.02 9.10 -10.98
C GLY A 119 -6.91 10.54 -10.49
N GLY A 120 -7.88 11.41 -10.78
CA GLY A 120 -7.93 12.77 -10.25
C GLY A 120 -8.35 12.86 -8.79
N GLN A 121 -9.03 11.83 -8.28
CA GLN A 121 -9.60 11.78 -6.94
C GLN A 121 -8.61 11.20 -5.92
N TRP A 122 -7.78 10.25 -6.33
CA TRP A 122 -6.75 9.62 -5.52
C TRP A 122 -5.37 9.89 -6.13
N LYS A 123 -4.36 9.99 -5.28
CA LYS A 123 -2.98 10.19 -5.72
C LYS A 123 -2.12 8.98 -5.39
N SER A 124 -1.19 8.63 -6.28
CA SER A 124 -0.17 7.62 -5.96
C SER A 124 0.82 8.17 -4.94
N VAL A 125 1.14 7.39 -3.91
CA VAL A 125 2.09 7.77 -2.85
C VAL A 125 3.46 8.13 -3.43
N PHE A 126 3.94 7.36 -4.41
CA PHE A 126 5.23 7.58 -5.06
C PHE A 126 5.09 8.08 -6.50
N GLY A 127 3.99 8.76 -6.81
CA GLY A 127 3.84 9.57 -8.00
C GLY A 127 3.73 8.82 -9.32
N LEU A 128 3.12 7.64 -9.36
CA LEU A 128 2.76 7.02 -10.63
C LEU A 128 1.64 7.80 -11.32
N GLU A 129 1.82 8.09 -12.58
CA GLU A 129 0.90 8.95 -13.34
C GLU A 129 -0.44 8.31 -13.65
N SER A 130 -0.49 6.99 -13.71
CA SER A 130 -1.72 6.27 -14.03
C SER A 130 -1.92 5.02 -13.16
N ALA A 131 -3.16 4.63 -13.00
CA ALA A 131 -3.57 3.44 -12.27
C ALA A 131 -2.99 2.14 -12.84
N ASN A 132 -2.72 2.11 -14.15
CA ASN A 132 -2.16 0.95 -14.82
C ASN A 132 -0.62 0.96 -14.85
N SER A 133 0.00 2.04 -14.40
CA SER A 133 1.46 2.12 -14.29
C SER A 133 1.98 1.20 -13.19
N SER A 134 3.18 0.69 -13.38
CA SER A 134 3.91 -0.09 -12.38
C SER A 134 5.32 0.45 -12.24
N TYR A 135 5.93 0.26 -11.09
CA TYR A 135 7.34 0.58 -10.91
C TYR A 135 8.20 -0.35 -11.75
N VAL A 136 8.73 0.15 -12.88
CA VAL A 136 9.59 -0.58 -13.81
C VAL A 136 11.02 -0.10 -13.62
N GLY A 137 11.93 -1.02 -13.33
CA GLY A 137 13.36 -0.72 -13.18
C GLY A 137 13.73 -0.09 -11.83
N GLU A 138 14.90 0.53 -11.76
CA GLU A 138 15.36 1.30 -10.63
C GLU A 138 14.62 2.65 -10.63
N TYR A 139 13.74 2.81 -9.69
CA TYR A 139 13.04 4.06 -9.46
C TYR A 139 14.02 5.05 -8.82
N GLN A 140 14.53 5.96 -9.60
CA GLN A 140 15.47 6.98 -9.11
C GLN A 140 14.70 8.22 -8.67
N PHE A 141 14.61 8.43 -7.40
CA PHE A 141 14.23 9.71 -6.82
C PHE A 141 15.43 10.66 -6.87
N THR A 142 15.65 11.30 -7.97
CA THR A 142 16.91 12.03 -8.16
C THR A 142 16.83 13.50 -7.84
N ASP A 143 15.64 14.10 -7.80
CA ASP A 143 15.51 15.54 -7.65
C ASP A 143 14.16 15.95 -7.03
N GLU A 144 14.20 17.01 -6.23
CA GLU A 144 13.04 17.69 -5.68
C GLU A 144 12.11 18.25 -6.77
N SER A 145 12.68 18.57 -7.94
CA SER A 145 11.97 19.10 -9.11
C SER A 145 11.24 18.02 -9.92
N THR A 146 11.59 16.75 -9.76
CA THR A 146 10.89 15.63 -10.37
C THR A 146 9.78 15.14 -9.44
N ASP A 147 8.72 15.90 -9.40
CA ASP A 147 7.47 15.49 -8.78
C ASP A 147 6.85 14.40 -9.66
N TYR A 148 7.02 13.15 -9.26
CA TYR A 148 6.48 11.99 -9.95
C TYR A 148 4.97 11.97 -9.80
N GLY A 149 4.27 12.48 -10.79
CA GLY A 149 2.84 12.72 -10.76
C GLY A 149 2.52 14.06 -10.06
N GLN A 150 2.01 15.02 -10.82
CA GLN A 150 1.71 16.36 -10.34
C GLN A 150 0.86 16.34 -9.07
N GLY A 151 1.35 16.96 -8.01
CA GLY A 151 0.66 17.08 -6.73
C GLY A 151 0.56 15.77 -5.93
N SER A 152 1.45 14.80 -6.19
CA SER A 152 1.48 13.55 -5.43
C SER A 152 2.27 13.65 -4.13
N GLY A 153 3.15 14.64 -3.99
CA GLY A 153 4.08 14.72 -2.85
C GLY A 153 5.08 13.56 -2.78
N ALA A 154 5.36 12.92 -3.91
CA ALA A 154 6.21 11.74 -3.98
C ALA A 154 7.61 11.96 -3.40
N TYR A 155 8.16 13.15 -3.60
CA TYR A 155 9.44 13.54 -3.01
C TYR A 155 9.37 13.55 -1.48
N GLU A 156 8.34 14.14 -0.91
CA GLU A 156 8.15 14.23 0.55
C GLU A 156 7.90 12.85 1.17
N TRP A 157 7.12 12.00 0.51
CA TRP A 157 6.97 10.61 0.92
C TRP A 157 8.30 9.86 0.93
N ARG A 158 9.16 10.14 -0.05
CA ARG A 158 10.50 9.54 -0.13
C ARG A 158 11.38 9.91 1.05
N LEU A 159 11.26 11.11 1.62
CA LEU A 159 12.05 11.53 2.76
C LEU A 159 11.91 10.58 3.97
N GLY A 160 10.79 9.86 4.07
CA GLY A 160 10.59 8.82 5.07
C GLY A 160 11.28 7.48 4.76
N LEU A 161 11.91 7.34 3.59
CA LEU A 161 12.67 6.14 3.21
C LEU A 161 14.17 6.38 3.44
N SER A 162 14.90 5.30 3.72
CA SER A 162 16.37 5.38 3.69
C SER A 162 16.88 5.59 2.26
N ALA A 163 18.06 6.17 2.11
CA ALA A 163 18.64 6.47 0.79
C ALA A 163 18.81 5.23 -0.12
N ALA A 164 18.88 4.03 0.46
CA ALA A 164 19.01 2.77 -0.27
C ALA A 164 17.67 2.09 -0.56
N GLU A 165 16.56 2.59 0.01
CA GLU A 165 15.23 2.02 -0.21
C GLU A 165 14.56 2.68 -1.42
N GLY A 166 14.02 1.84 -2.30
CA GLY A 166 13.09 2.28 -3.35
C GLY A 166 11.66 2.43 -2.82
N PRO A 167 10.70 2.74 -3.71
CA PRO A 167 9.30 2.87 -3.34
C PRO A 167 8.78 1.58 -2.72
N ILE A 168 7.97 1.73 -1.66
CA ILE A 168 7.27 0.60 -1.05
C ILE A 168 6.25 0.07 -2.04
N LYS A 169 6.44 -1.18 -2.49
CA LYS A 169 5.60 -1.82 -3.50
C LYS A 169 4.54 -2.69 -2.84
N SER A 170 3.32 -2.62 -3.37
CA SER A 170 2.29 -3.60 -3.04
C SER A 170 2.66 -4.97 -3.62
N PRO A 171 2.37 -6.08 -2.92
CA PRO A 171 2.52 -7.43 -3.45
C PRO A 171 1.45 -7.78 -4.51
N TYR A 172 0.49 -6.89 -4.76
CA TYR A 172 -0.56 -7.06 -5.75
C TYR A 172 -0.18 -6.50 -7.12
N GLN A 173 -1.00 -6.77 -8.13
CA GLN A 173 -0.69 -6.58 -9.54
C GLN A 173 -0.24 -5.17 -9.91
N GLN A 174 -0.83 -4.14 -9.31
CA GLN A 174 -0.46 -2.75 -9.63
C GLN A 174 0.80 -2.29 -8.90
N GLY A 175 1.12 -2.93 -7.79
CA GLY A 175 2.38 -2.72 -7.09
C GLY A 175 2.50 -1.38 -6.36
N HIS A 176 1.44 -0.57 -6.22
CA HIS A 176 1.54 0.72 -5.57
C HIS A 176 0.38 1.03 -4.61
N TYR A 177 0.58 2.06 -3.79
CA TYR A 177 -0.37 2.60 -2.84
C TYR A 177 -0.86 3.96 -3.29
N ILE A 178 -2.09 4.26 -2.96
CA ILE A 178 -2.76 5.52 -3.25
C ILE A 178 -3.20 6.19 -1.95
N TYR A 179 -3.40 7.50 -1.99
CA TYR A 179 -3.84 8.24 -0.84
C TYR A 179 -4.67 9.47 -1.22
N ILE A 180 -5.38 9.95 -0.23
CA ILE A 180 -6.03 11.26 -0.20
C ILE A 180 -5.79 11.91 1.15
N VAL A 181 -5.92 13.22 1.22
CA VAL A 181 -5.88 13.96 2.48
C VAL A 181 -7.11 14.85 2.56
N ILE A 182 -7.88 14.64 3.60
CA ILE A 182 -8.96 15.53 4.00
C ILE A 182 -8.31 16.68 4.78
N PRO A 183 -8.58 17.95 4.41
CA PRO A 183 -7.90 19.10 4.99
C PRO A 183 -8.17 19.22 6.48
N GLY A 184 -7.20 19.69 7.23
CA GLY A 184 -7.38 20.16 8.60
C GLY A 184 -8.11 21.50 8.65
N GLY A 185 -8.29 22.06 9.85
CA GLY A 185 -8.98 23.33 10.05
C GLY A 185 -10.52 23.24 9.97
N GLN A 186 -11.05 22.04 9.72
CA GLN A 186 -12.48 21.76 9.68
C GLN A 186 -12.80 20.38 10.24
N GLN A 187 -14.01 20.21 10.71
CA GLN A 187 -14.55 18.97 11.24
C GLN A 187 -15.91 18.69 10.67
N GLU A 188 -16.15 17.44 10.30
CA GLU A 188 -17.47 16.97 9.90
C GLU A 188 -18.30 16.63 11.15
N ILE A 189 -19.46 17.26 11.26
CA ILE A 189 -20.42 16.97 12.33
C ILE A 189 -21.79 16.62 11.74
N GLU A 190 -22.45 15.67 12.35
CA GLU A 190 -23.83 15.31 12.00
C GLU A 190 -24.80 16.26 12.71
N ASN A 191 -25.73 16.84 11.95
CA ASN A 191 -26.81 17.63 12.51
C ASN A 191 -27.82 16.68 13.20
N PRO A 192 -27.98 16.75 14.53
CA PRO A 192 -28.83 15.81 15.26
C PRO A 192 -30.32 15.90 14.92
N SER A 193 -30.74 16.98 14.22
CA SER A 193 -32.12 17.19 13.85
C SER A 193 -32.47 16.70 12.45
N THR A 194 -31.50 16.74 11.52
CA THR A 194 -31.71 16.38 10.12
C THR A 194 -30.96 15.09 9.74
N GLY A 195 -29.96 14.67 10.50
CA GLY A 195 -29.06 13.57 10.17
C GLY A 195 -28.08 13.90 9.04
N GLU A 196 -28.02 15.16 8.59
CA GLU A 196 -27.12 15.59 7.54
C GLU A 196 -25.78 15.99 8.11
N SER A 197 -24.70 15.54 7.45
CA SER A 197 -23.35 15.95 7.79
C SER A 197 -23.05 17.35 7.26
N GLN A 198 -22.45 18.18 8.10
CA GLN A 198 -21.98 19.51 7.73
C GLN A 198 -20.53 19.74 8.20
N LEU A 199 -19.77 20.51 7.41
CA LEU A 199 -18.43 20.93 7.79
C LEU A 199 -18.50 22.18 8.64
N VAL A 200 -17.79 22.19 9.75
CA VAL A 200 -17.64 23.34 10.65
C VAL A 200 -16.16 23.65 10.84
N GLU A 201 -15.85 24.92 11.03
CA GLU A 201 -14.48 25.34 11.33
C GLU A 201 -14.00 24.77 12.66
N CYS A 202 -12.77 24.28 12.68
CA CYS A 202 -12.12 23.68 13.84
C CYS A 202 -10.64 23.99 13.82
N ASN A 203 -10.19 24.97 14.59
CA ASN A 203 -8.79 25.43 14.58
C ASN A 203 -7.79 24.40 15.11
N GLU A 204 -8.24 23.40 15.85
CA GLU A 204 -7.39 22.35 16.44
C GLU A 204 -7.48 21.02 15.68
N CYS A 205 -8.29 20.94 14.64
CA CYS A 205 -8.45 19.72 13.86
C CYS A 205 -7.36 19.62 12.79
N GLY A 206 -6.51 18.62 12.93
CA GLY A 206 -5.50 18.30 11.94
C GLY A 206 -6.08 17.59 10.73
N PRO A 207 -5.26 17.37 9.69
CA PRO A 207 -5.68 16.66 8.48
C PRO A 207 -5.94 15.19 8.76
N ILE A 208 -6.74 14.55 7.88
CA ILE A 208 -7.00 13.11 7.91
C ILE A 208 -6.41 12.51 6.63
N LEU A 209 -5.53 11.53 6.81
CA LEU A 209 -4.93 10.77 5.72
C LEU A 209 -5.68 9.45 5.54
N VAL A 210 -6.09 9.16 4.32
CA VAL A 210 -6.58 7.83 3.93
C VAL A 210 -5.60 7.22 2.93
N LEU A 211 -5.05 6.09 3.30
CA LEU A 211 -4.11 5.30 2.49
C LEU A 211 -4.80 4.01 2.06
N ALA A 212 -4.62 3.60 0.82
CA ALA A 212 -5.17 2.37 0.30
C ALA A 212 -4.23 1.67 -0.68
N ASP A 213 -4.42 0.37 -0.85
CA ASP A 213 -3.78 -0.40 -1.92
C ASP A 213 -4.50 -0.12 -3.24
N ALA A 214 -3.76 0.23 -4.29
CA ALA A 214 -4.33 0.57 -5.58
C ALA A 214 -5.07 -0.58 -6.28
N TYR A 215 -4.70 -1.82 -5.96
CA TYR A 215 -5.34 -3.01 -6.54
C TYR A 215 -6.69 -3.34 -5.92
N ASN A 216 -6.84 -3.08 -4.60
CA ASN A 216 -8.10 -3.35 -3.89
C ASN A 216 -8.30 -2.36 -2.73
N PRO A 217 -8.65 -1.09 -3.05
CA PRO A 217 -8.77 -0.04 -2.05
C PRO A 217 -9.82 -0.32 -0.97
N SER A 218 -10.97 -0.87 -1.35
CA SER A 218 -12.05 -1.20 -0.39
C SER A 218 -11.66 -2.25 0.63
N LYS A 219 -10.69 -3.10 0.31
CA LYS A 219 -10.26 -4.19 1.20
C LYS A 219 -9.04 -3.82 2.04
N PHE A 220 -8.13 -3.03 1.47
CA PHE A 220 -6.85 -2.69 2.07
C PHE A 220 -6.69 -1.18 2.15
N TYR A 221 -7.15 -0.60 3.23
CA TYR A 221 -6.99 0.82 3.53
C TYR A 221 -6.73 1.05 5.01
N THR A 222 -6.26 2.22 5.32
CA THR A 222 -6.11 2.73 6.68
C THR A 222 -6.42 4.22 6.71
N VAL A 223 -7.02 4.66 7.81
CA VAL A 223 -7.32 6.06 8.09
C VAL A 223 -6.47 6.51 9.26
N LYS A 224 -5.83 7.65 9.16
CA LYS A 224 -5.02 8.27 10.21
C LYS A 224 -5.45 9.71 10.40
N SER A 225 -5.79 10.09 11.62
CA SER A 225 -6.05 11.47 12.02
C SER A 225 -4.83 12.03 12.73
N PHE A 226 -4.51 13.28 12.48
CA PHE A 226 -3.33 13.99 13.00
C PHE A 226 -3.82 15.19 13.83
N ASN A 227 -3.57 15.17 15.12
CA ASN A 227 -3.95 16.22 16.08
C ASN A 227 -2.73 16.63 16.91
#